data_cf8dbb7082213bdae5e308a08fc610b1
#
_entry.id   cf8dbb7082213bdae5e308a08fc610b1
#
_cell.length_a   1.000
_cell.length_b   1.000
_cell.length_c   1.000
_cell.angle_alpha   90.00
_cell.angle_beta   90.00
_cell.angle_gamma   90.00
#
_symmetry.space_group_name_H-M   'P 1'
#
loop_
_entity.id
_entity.type
_entity.pdbx_description
1 polymer ?
#
loop_
_entity_poly.entity_id
_entity_poly.type
_entity_poly.pdbx_seq_one_letter_code
_entity_poly.pdbx_strand_id
1 'polypeptide(L)'
;AVQWGLVPENPCKRAEAPKAEEIDVQALEELDVARLLQALQDAPTQFSVITQLALFTGARRGEICGLRWSDVDLDAGTISIERTLQYIPGKGTVFTSPKTKRSRRCIKIGPDCVQLLQEYRKHQKAERFKIGSEWVRKVEIEGKTLENDLLFTKWNGAPIDPKTCLL
;
A
#
# COMPACT_ATOMS: atom_id res chain seq x y z
N ALA A 1 -29.65 -16.50 -12.53
CA ALA A 1 -30.93 -17.25 -12.37
C ALA A 1 -32.12 -16.36 -12.78
N VAL A 2 -32.32 -15.14 -12.20
CA VAL A 2 -33.43 -14.25 -12.58
C VAL A 2 -33.29 -13.76 -14.03
N GLN A 3 -32.11 -13.34 -14.44
CA GLN A 3 -31.82 -12.92 -15.83
C GLN A 3 -32.03 -14.04 -16.87
N TRP A 4 -31.97 -15.28 -16.45
CA TRP A 4 -32.18 -16.46 -17.32
C TRP A 4 -33.58 -17.05 -17.19
N GLY A 5 -34.51 -16.36 -16.49
CA GLY A 5 -35.88 -16.83 -16.32
C GLY A 5 -36.03 -18.09 -15.48
N LEU A 6 -35.00 -18.58 -14.80
CA LEU A 6 -35.04 -19.80 -14.00
C LEU A 6 -35.78 -19.62 -12.67
N VAL A 7 -35.84 -18.40 -12.17
CA VAL A 7 -36.60 -18.01 -10.97
C VAL A 7 -37.22 -16.64 -11.21
N PRO A 8 -38.48 -16.38 -10.73
CA PRO A 8 -39.17 -15.12 -10.96
C PRO A 8 -38.55 -13.91 -10.23
N GLU A 9 -37.94 -14.16 -9.08
CA GLU A 9 -37.25 -13.13 -8.29
C GLU A 9 -36.04 -13.72 -7.54
N ASN A 10 -35.16 -12.83 -7.07
CA ASN A 10 -34.03 -13.25 -6.25
C ASN A 10 -34.50 -13.61 -4.83
N PRO A 11 -34.42 -14.90 -4.41
CA PRO A 11 -34.87 -15.32 -3.08
C PRO A 11 -34.12 -14.65 -1.92
N CYS A 12 -32.87 -14.19 -2.18
CA CYS A 12 -32.08 -13.48 -1.16
C CYS A 12 -32.65 -12.10 -0.80
N LYS A 13 -33.59 -11.54 -1.59
CA LYS A 13 -34.25 -10.29 -1.22
C LYS A 13 -35.11 -10.40 0.04
N ARG A 14 -35.54 -11.61 0.38
CA ARG A 14 -36.36 -11.91 1.57
C ARG A 14 -35.54 -12.32 2.78
N ALA A 15 -34.22 -12.50 2.61
CA ALA A 15 -33.34 -12.84 3.72
C ALA A 15 -32.97 -11.57 4.49
N GLU A 16 -33.26 -11.55 5.77
CA GLU A 16 -32.75 -10.52 6.68
C GLU A 16 -31.29 -10.83 7.00
N ALA A 17 -30.41 -9.88 6.71
CA ALA A 17 -29.00 -10.02 7.11
C ALA A 17 -28.91 -9.93 8.65
N PRO A 18 -28.13 -10.79 9.32
CA PRO A 18 -27.87 -10.63 10.74
C PRO A 18 -27.28 -9.24 10.98
N LYS A 19 -27.73 -8.61 12.06
CA LYS A 19 -27.17 -7.30 12.49
C LYS A 19 -25.67 -7.52 12.75
N ALA A 20 -24.82 -6.78 12.05
CA ALA A 20 -23.40 -6.74 12.39
C ALA A 20 -23.27 -6.13 13.80
N GLU A 21 -22.54 -6.79 14.68
CA GLU A 21 -22.15 -6.19 15.95
C GLU A 21 -21.27 -4.96 15.63
N GLU A 22 -21.61 -3.83 16.23
CA GLU A 22 -20.78 -2.64 16.15
C GLU A 22 -19.48 -2.92 16.92
N ILE A 23 -18.39 -3.09 16.17
CA ILE A 23 -17.05 -3.20 16.75
C ILE A 23 -16.60 -1.78 17.08
N ASP A 24 -16.43 -1.50 18.37
CA ASP A 24 -15.84 -0.24 18.82
C ASP A 24 -14.37 -0.21 18.41
N VAL A 25 -14.06 0.59 17.41
CA VAL A 25 -12.69 0.73 16.89
C VAL A 25 -11.99 1.79 17.73
N GLN A 26 -11.11 1.32 18.63
CA GLN A 26 -10.27 2.19 19.42
C GLN A 26 -9.15 2.79 18.55
N ALA A 27 -9.03 4.10 18.56
CA ALA A 27 -7.88 4.80 18.01
C ALA A 27 -6.66 4.62 18.91
N LEU A 28 -5.46 4.64 18.32
CA LEU A 28 -4.22 4.62 19.11
C LEU A 28 -4.09 5.94 19.89
N GLU A 29 -3.83 5.84 21.17
CA GLU A 29 -3.48 6.96 22.03
C GLU A 29 -2.05 7.44 21.76
N GLU A 30 -1.72 8.67 22.12
CA GLU A 30 -0.38 9.25 21.89
C GLU A 30 0.75 8.39 22.48
N LEU A 31 0.51 7.83 23.66
CA LEU A 31 1.48 6.94 24.32
C LEU A 31 1.69 5.63 23.54
N ASP A 32 0.64 5.10 22.93
CA ASP A 32 0.73 3.87 22.12
C ASP A 32 1.46 4.13 20.80
N VAL A 33 1.25 5.31 20.21
CA VAL A 33 2.01 5.77 19.04
C VAL A 33 3.50 5.87 19.39
N ALA A 34 3.86 6.47 20.52
CA ALA A 34 5.25 6.58 20.97
C ALA A 34 5.90 5.21 21.18
N ARG A 35 5.19 4.28 21.82
CA ARG A 35 5.64 2.88 22.00
C ARG A 35 5.83 2.16 20.69
N LEU A 36 4.90 2.34 19.75
CA LEU A 36 5.01 1.77 18.41
C LEU A 36 6.25 2.29 17.67
N LEU A 37 6.47 3.61 17.67
CA LEU A 37 7.63 4.21 17.03
C LEU A 37 8.95 3.73 17.63
N GLN A 38 8.99 3.53 18.95
CA GLN A 38 10.14 2.96 19.64
C GLN A 38 10.40 1.50 19.20
N ALA A 39 9.37 0.68 19.18
CA ALA A 39 9.50 -0.72 18.74
C ALA A 39 9.93 -0.86 17.26
N LEU A 40 9.60 0.12 16.41
CA LEU A 40 10.00 0.13 15.02
C LEU A 40 11.49 0.44 14.79
N GLN A 41 12.24 0.88 15.81
CA GLN A 41 13.67 1.12 15.67
C GLN A 41 14.46 -0.16 15.45
N ASP A 42 14.02 -1.27 16.04
CA ASP A 42 14.65 -2.59 15.91
C ASP A 42 14.02 -3.45 14.78
N ALA A 43 13.03 -2.93 14.11
CA ALA A 43 12.31 -3.64 13.05
C ALA A 43 13.07 -3.55 11.70
N PRO A 44 12.84 -4.51 10.78
CA PRO A 44 13.37 -4.41 9.42
C PRO A 44 13.02 -3.06 8.77
N THR A 45 14.00 -2.42 8.14
CA THR A 45 13.88 -1.04 7.65
C THR A 45 12.62 -0.81 6.80
N GLN A 46 12.34 -1.69 5.84
CA GLN A 46 11.15 -1.54 4.98
C GLN A 46 9.85 -1.64 5.77
N PHE A 47 9.76 -2.57 6.72
CA PHE A 47 8.60 -2.74 7.58
C PHE A 47 8.36 -1.48 8.44
N SER A 48 9.43 -0.97 9.05
CA SER A 48 9.40 0.26 9.85
C SER A 48 8.86 1.44 9.03
N VAL A 49 9.39 1.65 7.81
CA VAL A 49 8.96 2.75 6.93
C VAL A 49 7.51 2.59 6.47
N ILE A 50 7.07 1.36 6.10
CA ILE A 50 5.68 1.09 5.73
C ILE A 50 4.73 1.46 6.87
N THR A 51 5.06 1.03 8.10
CA THR A 51 4.23 1.25 9.28
C THR A 51 4.17 2.73 9.65
N GLN A 52 5.31 3.42 9.68
CA GLN A 52 5.35 4.86 9.95
C GLN A 52 4.61 5.66 8.87
N LEU A 53 4.76 5.28 7.58
CA LEU A 53 4.04 5.93 6.50
C LEU A 53 2.52 5.74 6.62
N ALA A 54 2.07 4.54 7.02
CA ALA A 54 0.65 4.29 7.32
C ALA A 54 0.13 5.20 8.45
N LEU A 55 0.93 5.34 9.51
CA LEU A 55 0.60 6.19 10.65
C LEU A 55 0.50 7.67 10.26
N PHE A 56 1.47 8.19 9.49
CA PHE A 56 1.52 9.60 9.08
C PHE A 56 0.47 9.98 8.04
N THR A 57 0.06 9.05 7.17
CA THR A 57 -0.77 9.36 6.00
C THR A 57 -2.20 8.84 6.11
N GLY A 58 -2.46 7.87 6.97
CA GLY A 58 -3.73 7.13 6.99
C GLY A 58 -4.02 6.39 5.67
N ALA A 59 -3.02 6.19 4.82
CA ALA A 59 -3.20 5.50 3.56
C ALA A 59 -3.44 4.00 3.77
N ARG A 60 -4.27 3.42 2.91
CA ARG A 60 -4.56 1.99 2.98
C ARG A 60 -3.31 1.17 2.63
N ARG A 61 -3.17 0.00 3.24
CA ARG A 61 -2.04 -0.91 3.00
C ARG A 61 -1.74 -1.11 1.50
N GLY A 62 -2.75 -1.40 0.69
CA GLY A 62 -2.57 -1.59 -0.74
C GLY A 62 -2.16 -0.31 -1.50
N GLU A 63 -2.56 0.85 -1.03
CA GLU A 63 -2.14 2.15 -1.55
C GLU A 63 -0.66 2.38 -1.26
N ILE A 64 -0.22 2.14 -0.01
CA ILE A 64 1.19 2.25 0.41
C ILE A 64 2.06 1.28 -0.40
N CYS A 65 1.67 0.01 -0.50
CA CYS A 65 2.39 -0.99 -1.28
C CYS A 65 2.46 -0.66 -2.79
N GLY A 66 1.52 0.14 -3.29
CA GLY A 66 1.44 0.57 -4.68
C GLY A 66 2.19 1.86 -5.00
N LEU A 67 2.83 2.50 -4.02
CA LEU A 67 3.56 3.75 -4.20
C LEU A 67 4.80 3.58 -5.07
N ARG A 68 5.08 4.60 -5.86
CA ARG A 68 6.29 4.78 -6.66
C ARG A 68 7.05 6.01 -6.18
N TRP A 69 8.35 6.05 -6.41
CA TRP A 69 9.14 7.26 -6.13
C TRP A 69 8.66 8.47 -6.93
N SER A 70 8.10 8.25 -8.13
CA SER A 70 7.47 9.30 -8.93
C SER A 70 6.17 9.87 -8.34
N ASP A 71 5.57 9.19 -7.36
CA ASP A 71 4.40 9.68 -6.64
C ASP A 71 4.76 10.56 -5.43
N VAL A 72 6.05 10.65 -5.09
CA VAL A 72 6.56 11.35 -3.90
C VAL A 72 7.36 12.56 -4.33
N ASP A 73 6.89 13.73 -3.96
CA ASP A 73 7.63 14.98 -4.05
C ASP A 73 8.21 15.31 -2.67
N LEU A 74 9.52 15.06 -2.53
CA LEU A 74 10.23 15.30 -1.26
C LEU A 74 10.50 16.78 -1.01
N ASP A 75 10.54 17.61 -2.06
CA ASP A 75 10.78 19.04 -1.94
C ASP A 75 9.48 19.77 -1.53
N ALA A 76 8.36 19.41 -2.15
CA ALA A 76 7.05 19.93 -1.78
C ALA A 76 6.47 19.25 -0.52
N GLY A 77 7.03 18.12 -0.07
CA GLY A 77 6.51 17.33 1.04
C GLY A 77 5.12 16.75 0.75
N THR A 78 4.97 16.09 -0.40
CA THR A 78 3.67 15.53 -0.80
C THR A 78 3.77 14.12 -1.35
N ILE A 79 2.70 13.35 -1.17
CA ILE A 79 2.53 12.00 -1.72
C ILE A 79 1.21 11.93 -2.48
N SER A 80 1.26 11.51 -3.74
CA SER A 80 0.09 11.30 -4.58
C SER A 80 -0.35 9.82 -4.55
N ILE A 81 -1.56 9.56 -4.08
CA ILE A 81 -2.15 8.22 -4.09
C ILE A 81 -2.87 8.03 -5.44
N GLU A 82 -2.22 7.32 -6.35
CA GLU A 82 -2.70 7.13 -7.74
C GLU A 82 -3.20 5.71 -8.02
N ARG A 83 -2.75 4.72 -7.24
CA ARG A 83 -3.02 3.30 -7.47
C ARG A 83 -3.06 2.50 -6.19
N THR A 84 -3.51 1.26 -6.32
CA THR A 84 -3.53 0.27 -5.24
C THR A 84 -2.90 -1.01 -5.75
N LEU A 85 -2.03 -1.60 -4.97
CA LEU A 85 -1.49 -2.93 -5.20
C LEU A 85 -2.35 -3.95 -4.46
N GLN A 86 -2.77 -5.01 -5.15
CA GLN A 86 -3.57 -6.08 -4.55
C GLN A 86 -3.15 -7.45 -5.11
N TYR A 87 -3.36 -8.49 -4.31
CA TYR A 87 -3.20 -9.85 -4.76
C TYR A 87 -4.53 -10.42 -5.26
N ILE A 88 -4.55 -10.92 -6.49
CA ILE A 88 -5.72 -11.57 -7.09
C ILE A 88 -5.38 -13.04 -7.32
N PRO A 89 -6.16 -13.99 -6.76
CA PRO A 89 -5.95 -15.42 -7.02
C PRO A 89 -5.93 -15.72 -8.51
N GLY A 90 -4.94 -16.49 -8.96
CA GLY A 90 -4.73 -16.85 -10.37
C GLY A 90 -4.04 -15.78 -11.22
N LYS A 91 -3.96 -14.52 -10.75
CA LYS A 91 -3.26 -13.43 -11.46
C LYS A 91 -2.04 -12.91 -10.72
N GLY A 92 -1.91 -13.23 -9.42
CA GLY A 92 -0.83 -12.72 -8.57
C GLY A 92 -1.04 -11.26 -8.14
N THR A 93 0.06 -10.54 -8.01
CA THR A 93 0.07 -9.14 -7.56
C THR A 93 -0.20 -8.21 -8.74
N VAL A 94 -1.26 -7.40 -8.62
CA VAL A 94 -1.76 -6.54 -9.71
C VAL A 94 -1.94 -5.12 -9.21
N PHE A 95 -1.48 -4.15 -10.00
CA PHE A 95 -1.78 -2.74 -9.79
C PHE A 95 -3.13 -2.39 -10.39
N THR A 96 -3.93 -1.71 -9.63
CA THR A 96 -5.25 -1.23 -10.06
C THR A 96 -5.41 0.24 -9.74
N SER A 97 -6.02 1.00 -10.64
CA SER A 97 -6.41 2.36 -10.33
C SER A 97 -7.61 2.37 -9.36
N PRO A 98 -7.73 3.40 -8.54
CA PRO A 98 -8.88 3.55 -7.67
C PRO A 98 -10.17 3.62 -8.47
N LYS A 99 -11.22 2.94 -8.02
CA LYS A 99 -12.53 2.86 -8.68
C LYS A 99 -13.20 4.22 -8.93
N THR A 100 -12.80 5.26 -8.24
CA THR A 100 -13.38 6.60 -8.36
C THR A 100 -12.31 7.68 -8.44
N LYS A 101 -12.56 8.77 -9.15
CA LYS A 101 -11.69 9.96 -9.19
C LYS A 101 -11.42 10.54 -7.78
N ARG A 102 -12.39 10.43 -6.84
CA ARG A 102 -12.24 10.87 -5.45
C ARG A 102 -11.22 10.07 -4.63
N SER A 103 -10.86 8.87 -5.09
CA SER A 103 -9.86 8.05 -4.39
C SER A 103 -8.42 8.43 -4.75
N ARG A 104 -8.23 9.22 -5.81
CA ARG A 104 -6.94 9.87 -6.09
C ARG A 104 -6.85 11.11 -5.21
N ARG A 105 -5.81 11.18 -4.42
CA ARG A 105 -5.59 12.28 -3.49
C ARG A 105 -4.11 12.56 -3.32
N CYS A 106 -3.79 13.81 -3.06
CA CYS A 106 -2.47 14.25 -2.64
C CYS A 106 -2.49 14.44 -1.12
N ILE A 107 -1.52 13.87 -0.44
CA ILE A 107 -1.37 13.95 1.02
C ILE A 107 -0.12 14.78 1.29
N LYS A 108 -0.26 15.82 2.10
CA LYS A 108 0.88 16.59 2.60
C LYS A 108 1.51 15.84 3.77
N ILE A 109 2.83 15.69 3.74
CA ILE A 109 3.61 15.00 4.77
C ILE A 109 4.53 16.00 5.50
N GLY A 110 4.73 15.74 6.79
CA GLY A 110 5.62 16.56 7.62
C GLY A 110 7.11 16.31 7.36
N PRO A 111 7.99 17.18 7.90
CA PRO A 111 9.44 17.08 7.72
C PRO A 111 10.02 15.72 8.15
N ASP A 112 9.53 15.14 9.25
CA ASP A 112 10.00 13.85 9.76
C ASP A 112 9.72 12.72 8.76
N CYS A 113 8.54 12.74 8.13
CA CYS A 113 8.19 11.78 7.09
C CYS A 113 9.02 11.97 5.81
N VAL A 114 9.33 13.22 5.45
CA VAL A 114 10.25 13.52 4.33
C VAL A 114 11.64 12.96 4.62
N GLN A 115 12.19 13.21 5.82
CA GLN A 115 13.49 12.68 6.23
C GLN A 115 13.49 11.14 6.20
N LEU A 116 12.48 10.50 6.78
CA LEU A 116 12.31 9.05 6.75
C LEU A 116 12.38 8.49 5.33
N LEU A 117 11.66 9.11 4.39
CA LEU A 117 11.66 8.68 2.98
C LEU A 117 12.99 8.95 2.28
N GLN A 118 13.68 10.03 2.59
CA GLN A 118 15.03 10.30 2.06
C GLN A 118 16.04 9.25 2.50
N GLU A 119 16.03 8.87 3.77
CA GLU A 119 16.90 7.83 4.32
C GLU A 119 16.57 6.46 3.72
N TYR A 120 15.28 6.14 3.62
CA TYR A 120 14.83 4.91 2.99
C TYR A 120 15.23 4.83 1.51
N ARG A 121 15.16 5.94 0.77
CA ARG A 121 15.60 6.00 -0.64
C ARG A 121 17.10 5.68 -0.79
N LYS A 122 17.92 6.16 0.15
CA LYS A 122 19.36 5.84 0.18
C LYS A 122 19.57 4.35 0.46
N HIS A 123 18.85 3.81 1.45
CA HIS A 123 18.89 2.38 1.79
C HIS A 123 18.49 1.51 0.60
N GLN A 124 17.34 1.78 -0.04
CA GLN A 124 16.87 0.99 -1.19
C GLN A 124 17.85 1.06 -2.38
N LYS A 125 18.48 2.22 -2.63
CA LYS A 125 19.50 2.36 -3.67
C LYS A 125 20.73 1.49 -3.36
N ALA A 126 21.16 1.42 -2.12
CA ALA A 126 22.27 0.56 -1.69
C ALA A 126 21.94 -0.93 -1.87
N GLU A 127 20.75 -1.36 -1.46
CA GLU A 127 20.29 -2.74 -1.66
C GLU A 127 20.18 -3.09 -3.15
N ARG A 128 19.59 -2.21 -3.97
CA ARG A 128 19.56 -2.39 -5.43
C ARG A 128 20.95 -2.55 -6.04
N PHE A 129 21.93 -1.78 -5.56
CA PHE A 129 23.31 -1.89 -6.04
C PHE A 129 23.93 -3.23 -5.67
N LYS A 130 23.71 -3.74 -4.45
CA LYS A 130 24.18 -5.06 -4.00
C LYS A 130 23.59 -6.21 -4.83
N ILE A 131 22.29 -6.14 -5.13
CA ILE A 131 21.55 -7.14 -5.89
C ILE A 131 22.00 -7.17 -7.37
N GLY A 132 22.34 -6.01 -7.94
CA GLY A 132 22.88 -5.89 -9.28
C GLY A 132 21.94 -6.36 -10.38
N SER A 133 22.35 -7.37 -11.15
CA SER A 133 21.61 -7.86 -12.32
C SER A 133 20.32 -8.60 -11.98
N GLU A 134 20.16 -9.12 -10.77
CA GLU A 134 18.93 -9.80 -10.32
C GLU A 134 17.80 -8.83 -9.99
N TRP A 135 18.10 -7.52 -9.91
CA TRP A 135 17.09 -6.53 -9.67
C TRP A 135 16.10 -6.42 -10.83
N VAL A 136 14.81 -6.59 -10.54
CA VAL A 136 13.71 -6.41 -11.51
C VAL A 136 13.66 -4.96 -11.96
N ARG A 137 14.10 -4.69 -13.19
CA ARG A 137 14.20 -3.33 -13.75
C ARG A 137 12.90 -2.79 -14.29
N LYS A 138 11.96 -3.67 -14.68
CA LYS A 138 10.69 -3.29 -15.28
C LYS A 138 9.54 -3.98 -14.55
N VAL A 139 8.46 -3.26 -14.38
CA VAL A 139 7.23 -3.76 -13.75
C VAL A 139 6.04 -3.46 -14.65
N GLU A 140 5.02 -4.31 -14.59
CA GLU A 140 3.76 -4.08 -15.28
C GLU A 140 2.80 -3.35 -14.35
N ILE A 141 2.35 -2.16 -14.77
CA ILE A 141 1.40 -1.33 -14.04
C ILE A 141 0.26 -0.99 -15.01
N GLU A 142 -0.96 -1.45 -14.72
CA GLU A 142 -2.16 -1.19 -15.54
C GLU A 142 -1.96 -1.57 -17.03
N GLY A 143 -1.33 -2.72 -17.28
CA GLY A 143 -1.06 -3.22 -18.64
C GLY A 143 0.07 -2.49 -19.39
N LYS A 144 0.81 -1.62 -18.71
CA LYS A 144 1.99 -0.94 -19.25
C LYS A 144 3.26 -1.40 -18.56
N THR A 145 4.27 -1.75 -19.35
CA THR A 145 5.60 -2.04 -18.82
C THR A 145 6.35 -0.73 -18.60
N LEU A 146 6.70 -0.46 -17.34
CA LEU A 146 7.38 0.77 -16.92
C LEU A 146 8.69 0.43 -16.21
N GLU A 147 9.60 1.39 -16.17
CA GLU A 147 10.79 1.29 -15.30
C GLU A 147 10.36 1.15 -13.85
N ASN A 148 11.07 0.27 -13.15
CA ASN A 148 10.77 -0.03 -11.75
C ASN A 148 11.28 1.09 -10.84
N ASP A 149 10.36 1.90 -10.38
CA ASP A 149 10.56 2.95 -9.38
C ASP A 149 9.65 2.76 -8.15
N LEU A 150 9.26 1.50 -7.86
CA LEU A 150 8.45 1.17 -6.70
C LEU A 150 9.13 1.59 -5.40
N LEU A 151 8.35 2.17 -4.50
CA LEU A 151 8.81 2.55 -3.18
C LEU A 151 9.12 1.30 -2.34
N PHE A 152 8.21 0.34 -2.32
CA PHE A 152 8.33 -0.90 -1.55
C PHE A 152 8.38 -2.12 -2.47
N THR A 153 9.38 -2.96 -2.26
CA THR A 153 9.66 -4.09 -3.14
C THR A 153 10.04 -5.34 -2.32
N LYS A 154 9.99 -6.49 -2.96
CA LYS A 154 10.71 -7.67 -2.48
C LYS A 154 12.21 -7.42 -2.57
N TRP A 155 13.02 -8.32 -1.98
CA TRP A 155 14.48 -8.25 -1.98
C TRP A 155 15.08 -8.02 -3.37
N ASN A 156 14.47 -8.56 -4.42
CA ASN A 156 14.92 -8.46 -5.80
C ASN A 156 14.24 -7.33 -6.61
N GLY A 157 13.56 -6.42 -5.98
CA GLY A 157 12.83 -5.33 -6.65
C GLY A 157 11.45 -5.68 -7.20
N ALA A 158 11.00 -6.94 -7.14
CA ALA A 158 9.64 -7.29 -7.55
C ALA A 158 8.58 -6.67 -6.63
N PRO A 159 7.34 -6.44 -7.12
CA PRO A 159 6.25 -5.94 -6.28
C PRO A 159 6.02 -6.83 -5.05
N ILE A 160 5.86 -6.23 -3.89
CA ILE A 160 5.53 -6.96 -2.65
C ILE A 160 4.10 -7.49 -2.70
N ASP A 161 3.83 -8.54 -1.94
CA ASP A 161 2.45 -8.95 -1.70
C ASP A 161 1.89 -8.13 -0.53
N PRO A 162 0.81 -7.35 -0.72
CA PRO A 162 0.22 -6.57 0.36
C PRO A 162 -0.28 -7.39 1.54
N LYS A 163 -0.49 -8.71 1.36
CA LYS A 163 -0.88 -9.60 2.47
C LYS A 163 0.28 -9.91 3.41
N THR A 164 1.51 -9.94 2.88
CA THR A 164 2.71 -10.33 3.62
C THR A 164 3.64 -9.16 3.96
N CYS A 165 3.34 -7.94 3.52
CA CYS A 165 4.21 -6.79 3.75
C CYS A 165 4.31 -6.36 5.22
N LEU A 166 3.40 -6.83 6.08
CA LEU A 166 3.34 -6.55 7.51
C LEU A 166 3.53 -7.83 8.36
N LEU A 167 3.96 -8.93 7.76
CA LEU A 167 4.38 -10.15 8.40
C LEU A 167 5.92 -10.25 8.30
#